data_7ea7e1e0f84bab6efe3ccf0f6afe70b9
#
_entry.id   7ea7e1e0f84bab6efe3ccf0f6afe70b9
#
_cell.length_a   1.000
_cell.length_b   1.000
_cell.length_c   1.000
_cell.angle_alpha   90.00
_cell.angle_beta   90.00
_cell.angle_gamma   90.00
#
_symmetry.space_group_name_H-M   'P 1'
#
loop_
_entity.id
_entity.type
_entity.pdbx_description
1 polymer ?
#
loop_
_entity_poly.entity_id
_entity_poly.type
_entity_poly.pdbx_seq_one_letter_code
_entity_poly.pdbx_strand_id
1 'polypeptide(L)'
;MKRWIVAILVVAGCGGSGVSGDKACTDLATAVCNKRSSCSNGANVVKIFGSMANCLTRTKLTCTDALAAPGNASTPAHEEICATAWGGATCDEFLLGNEPADCVVAGTLADGAACEYGGQCASSYCTNEKEAQCGSCGMPPLMGGDCTRSSCARGQICFTDTVTNTMTCIVDGASGASCGRIAPCNPGLACIGATATVNGACMAAAVSAGAACDNKIGPGCARDLGLFCNTMSATCTTVQYAADGAACGVTASGDFVDCQQGTCYGSVGTTVMGVCKTDAADGAACDTVNGPSCTTPARCVPASGTTAGTCYLPGTVSC
;
A
#
# COMPACT_ATOMS: atom_id res chain seq x y z
N MET A 1 -10.26 38.40 -66.27
CA MET A 1 -9.27 38.36 -65.21
C MET A 1 -9.95 37.80 -63.98
N LYS A 2 -9.69 36.50 -63.61
CA LYS A 2 -10.25 35.86 -62.48
C LYS A 2 -9.23 35.99 -61.31
N ARG A 3 -9.59 36.72 -60.26
CA ARG A 3 -8.78 36.85 -59.01
C ARG A 3 -9.04 35.63 -58.12
N TRP A 4 -8.04 34.85 -57.89
CA TRP A 4 -8.03 33.78 -56.88
C TRP A 4 -7.68 34.42 -55.54
N ILE A 5 -8.59 34.34 -54.57
CA ILE A 5 -8.31 34.68 -53.17
C ILE A 5 -7.78 33.40 -52.50
N VAL A 6 -6.51 33.39 -52.15
CA VAL A 6 -5.90 32.35 -51.34
C VAL A 6 -6.23 32.69 -49.87
N ALA A 7 -7.12 31.94 -49.25
CA ALA A 7 -7.37 32.02 -47.83
C ALA A 7 -6.23 31.24 -47.11
N ILE A 8 -5.33 31.97 -46.47
CA ILE A 8 -4.33 31.38 -45.57
C ILE A 8 -5.04 31.07 -44.26
N LEU A 9 -5.32 29.79 -43.99
CA LEU A 9 -5.74 29.29 -42.68
C LEU A 9 -4.50 29.34 -41.75
N VAL A 10 -4.44 30.35 -40.92
CA VAL A 10 -3.54 30.38 -39.78
C VAL A 10 -4.10 29.44 -38.74
N VAL A 11 -3.59 28.20 -38.70
CA VAL A 11 -3.82 27.29 -37.58
C VAL A 11 -3.00 27.85 -36.40
N ALA A 12 -3.68 28.65 -35.58
CA ALA A 12 -3.12 29.01 -34.27
C ALA A 12 -3.02 27.70 -33.45
N GLY A 13 -1.88 27.04 -33.52
CA GLY A 13 -1.53 25.98 -32.61
C GLY A 13 -1.50 26.57 -31.18
N CYS A 14 -2.56 26.36 -30.44
CA CYS A 14 -2.51 26.48 -28.98
C CYS A 14 -1.49 25.45 -28.49
N GLY A 15 -0.20 25.83 -28.50
CA GLY A 15 0.84 25.15 -27.76
C GLY A 15 0.62 25.42 -26.28
N GLY A 16 -0.37 24.81 -25.69
CA GLY A 16 -0.40 24.65 -24.24
C GLY A 16 0.80 23.81 -23.90
N SER A 17 1.71 24.35 -23.10
CA SER A 17 2.79 23.61 -22.43
C SER A 17 2.15 22.59 -21.49
N GLY A 18 1.68 21.48 -22.04
CA GLY A 18 1.12 20.38 -21.28
C GLY A 18 2.18 19.89 -20.32
N VAL A 19 1.80 19.59 -19.09
CA VAL A 19 2.67 18.96 -18.09
C VAL A 19 3.27 17.69 -18.70
N SER A 20 4.58 17.48 -18.58
CA SER A 20 5.22 16.24 -19.02
C SER A 20 4.85 15.09 -18.06
N GLY A 21 4.81 13.85 -18.58
CA GLY A 21 4.58 12.66 -17.75
C GLY A 21 5.60 12.54 -16.62
N ASP A 22 6.87 12.85 -16.89
CA ASP A 22 7.93 12.80 -15.88
C ASP A 22 7.69 13.79 -14.73
N LYS A 23 7.25 15.01 -15.04
CA LYS A 23 6.91 16.00 -14.01
C LYS A 23 5.68 15.55 -13.21
N ALA A 24 4.61 15.18 -13.87
CA ALA A 24 3.36 14.75 -13.23
C ALA A 24 3.60 13.55 -12.27
N CYS A 25 4.35 12.54 -12.71
CA CYS A 25 4.71 11.41 -11.87
C CYS A 25 5.66 11.78 -10.72
N THR A 26 6.51 12.79 -10.90
CA THR A 26 7.34 13.32 -9.81
C THR A 26 6.50 14.02 -8.76
N ASP A 27 5.54 14.83 -9.18
CA ASP A 27 4.65 15.57 -8.28
C ASP A 27 3.72 14.60 -7.53
N LEU A 28 3.15 13.62 -8.22
CA LEU A 28 2.35 12.55 -7.59
C LEU A 28 3.17 11.76 -6.55
N ALA A 29 4.38 11.32 -6.91
CA ALA A 29 5.27 10.62 -5.98
C ALA A 29 5.58 11.47 -4.74
N THR A 30 5.81 12.76 -4.94
CA THR A 30 6.09 13.71 -3.86
C THR A 30 4.87 13.85 -2.93
N ALA A 31 3.68 14.01 -3.48
CA ALA A 31 2.44 14.12 -2.71
C ALA A 31 2.18 12.86 -1.89
N VAL A 32 2.23 11.68 -2.51
CA VAL A 32 1.99 10.39 -1.86
C VAL A 32 3.02 10.09 -0.77
N CYS A 33 4.33 10.26 -1.05
CA CYS A 33 5.38 9.96 -0.09
C CYS A 33 5.40 10.94 1.08
N ASN A 34 5.12 12.23 0.85
CA ASN A 34 4.99 13.22 1.91
C ASN A 34 3.75 12.92 2.78
N LYS A 35 2.62 12.54 2.18
CA LYS A 35 1.43 12.13 2.91
C LYS A 35 1.72 10.90 3.77
N ARG A 36 2.36 9.88 3.21
CA ARG A 36 2.79 8.68 3.94
C ARG A 36 3.66 9.01 5.13
N SER A 37 4.64 9.87 4.93
CA SER A 37 5.54 10.31 6.00
C SER A 37 4.81 11.09 7.08
N SER A 38 3.97 12.06 6.71
CA SER A 38 3.25 12.90 7.68
C SER A 38 2.22 12.11 8.49
N CYS A 39 1.52 11.16 7.87
CA CYS A 39 0.51 10.35 8.53
C CYS A 39 1.09 9.22 9.42
N SER A 40 2.39 8.97 9.36
CA SER A 40 3.04 7.88 10.11
C SER A 40 4.31 8.31 10.85
N ASN A 41 4.55 9.60 11.03
CA ASN A 41 5.83 10.10 11.57
C ASN A 41 7.05 9.47 10.86
N GLY A 42 6.94 9.19 9.56
CA GLY A 42 7.97 8.53 8.76
C GLY A 42 8.03 7.00 8.88
N ALA A 43 7.37 6.39 9.85
CA ALA A 43 7.44 4.96 10.14
C ALA A 43 7.10 4.10 8.90
N ASN A 44 5.99 4.39 8.22
CA ASN A 44 5.57 3.64 7.03
C ASN A 44 6.51 3.86 5.82
N VAL A 45 7.21 4.99 5.74
CA VAL A 45 8.24 5.20 4.71
C VAL A 45 9.43 4.28 4.96
N VAL A 46 9.92 4.23 6.20
CA VAL A 46 11.03 3.36 6.58
C VAL A 46 10.66 1.89 6.43
N LYS A 47 9.49 1.49 6.91
CA LYS A 47 9.00 0.12 6.85
C LYS A 47 8.86 -0.41 5.42
N ILE A 48 8.30 0.38 4.51
CA ILE A 48 7.94 -0.07 3.15
C ILE A 48 9.08 0.17 2.16
N PHE A 49 9.77 1.30 2.27
CA PHE A 49 10.73 1.74 1.26
C PHE A 49 12.16 1.88 1.79
N GLY A 50 12.36 1.80 3.09
CA GLY A 50 13.65 2.02 3.74
C GLY A 50 14.06 3.50 3.82
N SER A 51 13.63 4.32 2.86
CA SER A 51 13.94 5.75 2.83
C SER A 51 12.93 6.55 2.01
N MET A 52 12.88 7.88 2.23
CA MET A 52 12.09 8.81 1.42
C MET A 52 12.53 8.78 -0.06
N ALA A 53 13.83 8.71 -0.33
CA ALA A 53 14.35 8.66 -1.70
C ALA A 53 13.83 7.43 -2.46
N ASN A 54 13.83 6.27 -1.82
CA ASN A 54 13.26 5.05 -2.41
C ASN A 54 11.72 5.16 -2.59
N CYS A 55 11.00 5.73 -1.63
CA CYS A 55 9.56 5.98 -1.79
C CYS A 55 9.30 6.82 -3.04
N LEU A 56 9.99 7.94 -3.20
CA LEU A 56 9.85 8.82 -4.37
C LEU A 56 10.15 8.07 -5.68
N THR A 57 11.28 7.37 -5.72
CA THR A 57 11.69 6.62 -6.92
C THR A 57 10.68 5.54 -7.29
N ARG A 58 10.25 4.74 -6.32
CA ARG A 58 9.34 3.59 -6.56
C ARG A 58 7.92 4.05 -6.89
N THR A 59 7.42 5.10 -6.24
CA THR A 59 6.11 5.66 -6.54
C THR A 59 6.09 6.35 -7.91
N LYS A 60 7.15 7.08 -8.27
CA LYS A 60 7.30 7.67 -9.60
C LYS A 60 7.33 6.59 -10.68
N LEU A 61 8.05 5.50 -10.46
CA LEU A 61 8.11 4.36 -11.39
C LEU A 61 6.71 3.80 -11.66
N THR A 62 5.92 3.54 -10.61
CA THR A 62 4.53 3.06 -10.74
C THR A 62 3.68 3.97 -11.64
N CYS A 63 3.76 5.29 -11.42
CA CYS A 63 3.03 6.26 -12.23
C CYS A 63 3.49 6.26 -13.69
N THR A 64 4.81 6.23 -13.92
CA THR A 64 5.38 6.25 -15.28
C THR A 64 4.96 5.01 -16.07
N ASP A 65 5.03 3.84 -15.45
CA ASP A 65 4.65 2.58 -16.08
C ASP A 65 3.12 2.52 -16.33
N ALA A 66 2.33 3.01 -15.37
CA ALA A 66 0.88 3.11 -15.55
C ALA A 66 0.49 4.03 -16.70
N LEU A 67 1.13 5.21 -16.82
CA LEU A 67 0.89 6.14 -17.95
C LEU A 67 1.26 5.53 -19.30
N ALA A 68 2.26 4.66 -19.37
CA ALA A 68 2.69 3.99 -20.57
C ALA A 68 1.85 2.74 -20.92
N ALA A 69 1.05 2.23 -19.97
CA ALA A 69 0.33 0.97 -20.12
C ALA A 69 -0.77 1.08 -21.20
N PRO A 70 -0.85 0.11 -22.12
CA PRO A 70 -1.88 0.09 -23.16
C PRO A 70 -3.30 0.10 -22.56
N GLY A 71 -4.16 0.94 -23.09
CA GLY A 71 -5.56 1.06 -22.61
C GLY A 71 -5.75 1.94 -21.38
N ASN A 72 -4.69 2.39 -20.74
CA ASN A 72 -4.79 3.38 -19.67
C ASN A 72 -5.30 4.72 -20.23
N ALA A 73 -6.29 5.29 -19.56
CA ALA A 73 -6.87 6.58 -19.93
C ALA A 73 -6.31 7.75 -19.09
N SER A 74 -5.44 7.49 -18.12
CA SER A 74 -4.80 8.55 -17.36
C SER A 74 -3.86 9.38 -18.24
N THR A 75 -3.75 10.65 -17.93
CA THR A 75 -2.90 11.62 -18.63
C THR A 75 -2.02 12.35 -17.63
N PRO A 76 -0.91 12.96 -18.05
CA PRO A 76 -0.10 13.77 -17.14
C PRO A 76 -0.89 14.85 -16.40
N ALA A 77 -1.87 15.46 -17.04
CA ALA A 77 -2.74 16.45 -16.39
C ALA A 77 -3.63 15.83 -15.32
N HIS A 78 -4.11 14.60 -15.52
CA HIS A 78 -4.87 13.86 -14.52
C HIS A 78 -3.99 13.46 -13.32
N GLU A 79 -2.75 13.06 -13.54
CA GLU A 79 -1.81 12.74 -12.45
C GLU A 79 -1.51 13.97 -11.57
N GLU A 80 -1.49 15.19 -12.12
CA GLU A 80 -1.39 16.44 -11.33
C GLU A 80 -2.63 16.68 -10.46
N ILE A 81 -3.82 16.37 -11.00
CA ILE A 81 -5.08 16.43 -10.23
C ILE A 81 -5.01 15.42 -9.09
N CYS A 82 -4.57 14.19 -9.37
CA CYS A 82 -4.39 13.14 -8.37
C CYS A 82 -3.33 13.53 -7.31
N ALA A 83 -2.21 14.12 -7.69
CA ALA A 83 -1.21 14.62 -6.76
C ALA A 83 -1.80 15.66 -5.80
N THR A 84 -2.63 16.58 -6.32
CA THR A 84 -3.33 17.57 -5.51
C THR A 84 -4.32 16.91 -4.55
N ALA A 85 -5.10 15.94 -5.02
CA ALA A 85 -6.07 15.20 -4.23
C ALA A 85 -5.40 14.43 -3.07
N TRP A 86 -4.29 13.73 -3.34
CA TRP A 86 -3.49 13.07 -2.29
C TRP A 86 -2.91 14.07 -1.28
N GLY A 87 -2.46 15.24 -1.74
CA GLY A 87 -2.03 16.32 -0.85
C GLY A 87 -3.12 16.74 0.14
N GLY A 88 -4.38 16.81 -0.31
CA GLY A 88 -5.56 17.19 0.47
C GLY A 88 -6.21 16.06 1.28
N ALA A 89 -5.94 14.80 0.98
CA ALA A 89 -6.54 13.65 1.66
C ALA A 89 -6.25 13.67 3.18
N THR A 90 -7.16 13.13 3.99
CA THR A 90 -6.92 12.95 5.43
C THR A 90 -5.95 11.79 5.67
N CYS A 91 -5.34 11.72 6.86
CA CYS A 91 -4.51 10.57 7.21
C CYS A 91 -5.33 9.27 7.30
N ASP A 92 -6.56 9.35 7.75
CA ASP A 92 -7.44 8.18 7.83
C ASP A 92 -7.71 7.61 6.43
N GLU A 93 -8.09 8.47 5.47
CA GLU A 93 -8.28 8.04 4.07
C GLU A 93 -7.01 7.43 3.48
N PHE A 94 -5.86 8.06 3.72
CA PHE A 94 -4.58 7.58 3.22
C PHE A 94 -4.18 6.24 3.83
N LEU A 95 -4.29 6.08 5.16
CA LEU A 95 -3.89 4.87 5.87
C LEU A 95 -4.84 3.70 5.61
N LEU A 96 -6.12 3.97 5.32
CA LEU A 96 -7.09 2.99 4.86
C LEU A 96 -6.90 2.59 3.38
N GLY A 97 -5.95 3.20 2.68
CA GLY A 97 -5.72 2.94 1.25
C GLY A 97 -6.87 3.44 0.35
N ASN A 98 -7.65 4.40 0.83
CA ASN A 98 -8.76 4.98 0.08
C ASN A 98 -8.21 5.96 -0.96
N GLU A 99 -7.98 5.47 -2.18
CA GLU A 99 -7.56 6.32 -3.28
C GLU A 99 -8.58 7.46 -3.49
N PRO A 100 -8.14 8.74 -3.60
CA PRO A 100 -9.05 9.84 -3.88
C PRO A 100 -9.85 9.60 -5.17
N ALA A 101 -11.12 10.01 -5.19
CA ALA A 101 -11.96 9.82 -6.37
C ALA A 101 -11.38 10.50 -7.63
N ASP A 102 -10.68 11.61 -7.44
CA ASP A 102 -10.00 12.35 -8.49
C ASP A 102 -8.76 11.63 -9.08
N CYS A 103 -8.32 10.53 -8.46
CA CYS A 103 -7.25 9.67 -8.98
C CYS A 103 -7.80 8.51 -9.84
N VAL A 104 -9.09 8.21 -9.74
CA VAL A 104 -9.70 7.06 -10.41
C VAL A 104 -10.08 7.41 -11.83
N VAL A 105 -9.53 6.66 -12.78
CA VAL A 105 -9.81 6.80 -14.21
C VAL A 105 -10.31 5.47 -14.77
N ALA A 106 -11.36 5.54 -15.56
CA ALA A 106 -11.83 4.40 -16.35
C ALA A 106 -11.02 4.29 -17.64
N GLY A 107 -10.35 3.17 -17.84
CA GLY A 107 -9.59 2.86 -19.04
C GLY A 107 -10.45 2.38 -20.20
N THR A 108 -9.82 1.82 -21.22
CA THR A 108 -10.49 1.38 -22.44
C THR A 108 -10.63 -0.14 -22.59
N LEU A 109 -9.97 -0.92 -21.72
CA LEU A 109 -10.03 -2.38 -21.76
C LEU A 109 -11.36 -2.89 -21.19
N ALA A 110 -12.02 -3.77 -21.93
CA ALA A 110 -13.26 -4.39 -21.48
C ALA A 110 -13.04 -5.40 -20.36
N ASP A 111 -14.10 -5.74 -19.64
CA ASP A 111 -14.07 -6.78 -18.59
C ASP A 111 -13.55 -8.10 -19.17
N GLY A 112 -12.68 -8.77 -18.40
CA GLY A 112 -11.98 -9.97 -18.80
C GLY A 112 -10.70 -9.75 -19.61
N ALA A 113 -10.42 -8.54 -20.10
CA ALA A 113 -9.16 -8.23 -20.77
C ALA A 113 -8.00 -8.27 -19.75
N ALA A 114 -6.81 -8.68 -20.20
CA ALA A 114 -5.62 -8.69 -19.37
C ALA A 114 -5.19 -7.25 -19.00
N CYS A 115 -4.76 -7.05 -17.76
CA CYS A 115 -4.36 -5.75 -17.23
C CYS A 115 -3.25 -5.86 -16.19
N GLU A 116 -2.58 -4.76 -15.92
CA GLU A 116 -1.61 -4.57 -14.83
C GLU A 116 -2.07 -3.50 -13.85
N TYR A 117 -2.82 -2.51 -14.35
CA TYR A 117 -3.29 -1.35 -13.60
C TYR A 117 -4.80 -1.15 -13.77
N GLY A 118 -5.46 -0.68 -12.72
CA GLY A 118 -6.89 -0.38 -12.75
C GLY A 118 -7.26 0.63 -13.84
N GLY A 119 -6.43 1.66 -14.05
CA GLY A 119 -6.65 2.70 -15.06
C GLY A 119 -6.66 2.22 -16.52
N GLN A 120 -6.29 0.96 -16.80
CA GLN A 120 -6.45 0.34 -18.13
C GLN A 120 -7.89 -0.14 -18.36
N CYS A 121 -8.63 -0.46 -17.30
CA CYS A 121 -9.92 -1.14 -17.35
C CYS A 121 -11.10 -0.15 -17.40
N ALA A 122 -12.13 -0.46 -18.17
CA ALA A 122 -13.38 0.29 -18.18
C ALA A 122 -14.08 0.30 -16.80
N SER A 123 -13.88 -0.75 -16.01
CA SER A 123 -14.30 -0.85 -14.62
C SER A 123 -13.42 -0.06 -13.63
N SER A 124 -12.30 0.54 -14.09
CA SER A 124 -11.26 1.15 -13.27
C SER A 124 -10.59 0.17 -12.29
N TYR A 125 -10.72 -1.14 -12.52
CA TYR A 125 -10.23 -2.16 -11.60
C TYR A 125 -9.61 -3.36 -12.32
N CYS A 126 -8.36 -3.71 -11.93
CA CYS A 126 -7.65 -4.89 -12.39
C CYS A 126 -7.67 -5.93 -11.26
N THR A 127 -8.29 -7.07 -11.50
CA THR A 127 -8.42 -8.18 -10.54
C THR A 127 -7.31 -9.19 -10.71
N ASN A 128 -7.08 -10.03 -9.69
CA ASN A 128 -6.10 -11.13 -9.72
C ASN A 128 -4.65 -10.68 -9.94
N GLU A 129 -4.35 -9.44 -9.67
CA GLU A 129 -3.03 -8.84 -9.91
C GLU A 129 -1.95 -9.28 -8.90
N LYS A 130 -2.33 -9.91 -7.78
CA LYS A 130 -1.38 -10.21 -6.69
C LYS A 130 -0.46 -11.40 -6.94
N GLU A 131 -0.92 -12.38 -7.71
CA GLU A 131 -0.20 -13.65 -7.90
C GLU A 131 0.12 -13.97 -9.36
N ALA A 132 -0.17 -13.06 -10.28
CA ALA A 132 0.06 -13.24 -11.71
C ALA A 132 0.79 -12.03 -12.29
N GLN A 133 1.48 -12.24 -13.41
CA GLN A 133 2.03 -11.11 -14.17
C GLN A 133 0.92 -10.19 -14.64
N CYS A 134 -0.14 -10.77 -15.21
CA CYS A 134 -1.32 -10.05 -15.66
C CYS A 134 -2.53 -10.42 -14.81
N GLY A 135 -3.26 -9.41 -14.35
CA GLY A 135 -4.62 -9.54 -13.85
C GLY A 135 -5.64 -9.57 -14.97
N SER A 136 -6.89 -9.36 -14.63
CA SER A 136 -8.00 -9.19 -15.58
C SER A 136 -8.90 -8.02 -15.18
N CYS A 137 -9.34 -7.24 -16.16
CA CYS A 137 -10.32 -6.20 -15.91
C CYS A 137 -11.62 -6.78 -15.36
N GLY A 138 -12.18 -6.17 -14.32
CA GLY A 138 -13.41 -6.66 -13.70
C GLY A 138 -13.81 -5.80 -12.50
N MET A 139 -14.73 -6.32 -11.70
CA MET A 139 -15.17 -5.63 -10.49
C MET A 139 -14.38 -6.10 -9.27
N PRO A 140 -14.08 -5.21 -8.31
CA PRO A 140 -13.43 -5.61 -7.06
C PRO A 140 -14.31 -6.56 -6.25
N PRO A 141 -13.71 -7.45 -5.43
CA PRO A 141 -14.45 -8.21 -4.47
C PRO A 141 -15.26 -7.29 -3.53
N LEU A 142 -16.53 -7.63 -3.32
CA LEU A 142 -17.39 -6.93 -2.37
C LEU A 142 -17.08 -7.38 -0.93
N MET A 143 -17.72 -6.71 0.06
CA MET A 143 -17.60 -7.07 1.47
C MET A 143 -17.89 -8.57 1.68
N GLY A 144 -17.01 -9.27 2.39
CA GLY A 144 -17.03 -10.71 2.59
C GLY A 144 -16.50 -11.54 1.41
N GLY A 145 -16.20 -10.90 0.27
CA GLY A 145 -15.61 -11.57 -0.89
C GLY A 145 -14.14 -11.94 -0.68
N ASP A 146 -13.68 -12.97 -1.38
CA ASP A 146 -12.29 -13.43 -1.36
C ASP A 146 -11.35 -12.39 -1.98
N CYS A 147 -10.33 -12.00 -1.23
CA CYS A 147 -9.30 -11.06 -1.66
C CYS A 147 -7.89 -11.65 -1.73
N THR A 148 -7.79 -12.98 -1.76
CA THR A 148 -6.49 -13.67 -1.84
C THR A 148 -5.67 -13.17 -3.02
N ARG A 149 -6.31 -12.96 -4.17
CA ARG A 149 -5.65 -12.57 -5.43
C ARG A 149 -5.91 -11.14 -5.88
N SER A 150 -6.84 -10.45 -5.22
CA SER A 150 -7.30 -9.12 -5.65
C SER A 150 -7.30 -8.13 -4.49
N SER A 151 -7.22 -6.85 -4.80
CA SER A 151 -7.50 -5.80 -3.82
C SER A 151 -9.00 -5.70 -3.56
N CYS A 152 -9.41 -5.17 -2.43
CA CYS A 152 -10.83 -4.95 -2.11
C CYS A 152 -11.35 -3.65 -2.73
N ALA A 153 -12.66 -3.52 -2.80
CA ALA A 153 -13.30 -2.26 -3.16
C ALA A 153 -12.86 -1.14 -2.20
N ARG A 154 -12.95 0.11 -2.67
CA ARG A 154 -12.61 1.30 -1.87
C ARG A 154 -13.33 1.29 -0.52
N GLY A 155 -12.63 1.65 0.54
CA GLY A 155 -13.16 1.62 1.91
C GLY A 155 -13.14 0.26 2.57
N GLN A 156 -12.55 -0.72 1.93
CA GLN A 156 -12.39 -2.07 2.44
C GLN A 156 -10.93 -2.50 2.41
N ILE A 157 -10.55 -3.34 3.33
CA ILE A 157 -9.22 -3.96 3.39
C ILE A 157 -9.31 -5.47 3.20
N CYS A 158 -8.25 -6.05 2.67
CA CYS A 158 -8.10 -7.49 2.60
C CYS A 158 -7.55 -8.00 3.94
N PHE A 159 -8.39 -8.66 4.71
CA PHE A 159 -8.06 -9.16 6.05
C PHE A 159 -7.91 -10.69 6.04
N THR A 160 -6.85 -11.17 6.69
CA THR A 160 -6.62 -12.61 6.88
C THR A 160 -7.10 -13.03 8.26
N ASP A 161 -8.12 -13.89 8.31
CA ASP A 161 -8.46 -14.61 9.55
C ASP A 161 -7.37 -15.64 9.84
N THR A 162 -6.64 -15.43 10.91
CA THR A 162 -5.47 -16.27 11.28
C THR A 162 -5.85 -17.69 11.74
N VAL A 163 -7.13 -17.96 11.97
CA VAL A 163 -7.63 -19.29 12.38
C VAL A 163 -8.09 -20.11 11.18
N THR A 164 -8.87 -19.49 10.30
CA THR A 164 -9.40 -20.14 9.09
C THR A 164 -8.44 -20.02 7.91
N ASN A 165 -7.45 -19.11 8.00
CA ASN A 165 -6.53 -18.74 6.94
C ASN A 165 -7.25 -18.26 5.67
N THR A 166 -8.45 -17.69 5.83
CA THR A 166 -9.22 -17.09 4.74
C THR A 166 -8.95 -15.61 4.65
N MET A 167 -8.84 -15.11 3.43
CA MET A 167 -8.66 -13.68 3.15
C MET A 167 -9.96 -13.10 2.60
N THR A 168 -10.56 -12.15 3.33
CA THR A 168 -11.83 -11.54 2.93
C THR A 168 -11.81 -10.02 3.02
N CYS A 169 -12.56 -9.38 2.14
CA CYS A 169 -12.75 -7.94 2.16
C CYS A 169 -13.64 -7.55 3.34
N ILE A 170 -13.12 -6.69 4.22
CA ILE A 170 -13.83 -6.17 5.39
C ILE A 170 -13.65 -4.67 5.52
N VAL A 171 -14.43 -4.04 6.38
CA VAL A 171 -14.25 -2.65 6.80
C VAL A 171 -13.54 -2.63 8.15
N ASP A 172 -12.60 -1.71 8.35
CA ASP A 172 -11.93 -1.51 9.62
C ASP A 172 -12.92 -1.10 10.72
N GLY A 173 -12.64 -1.53 11.95
CA GLY A 173 -13.51 -1.27 13.09
C GLY A 173 -13.45 0.18 13.57
N ALA A 174 -14.63 0.82 13.66
CA ALA A 174 -14.77 2.11 14.31
C ALA A 174 -14.58 1.99 15.84
N SER A 175 -14.52 3.12 16.55
CA SER A 175 -14.41 3.12 18.03
C SER A 175 -15.53 2.31 18.66
N GLY A 176 -15.15 1.41 19.56
CA GLY A 176 -16.05 0.45 20.24
C GLY A 176 -16.36 -0.81 19.42
N ALA A 177 -16.00 -0.88 18.15
CA ALA A 177 -16.19 -2.08 17.34
C ALA A 177 -15.33 -3.23 17.84
N SER A 178 -15.80 -4.46 17.61
CA SER A 178 -15.03 -5.66 17.88
C SER A 178 -13.84 -5.77 16.93
N CYS A 179 -12.66 -6.11 17.46
CA CYS A 179 -11.42 -6.17 16.70
C CYS A 179 -10.55 -7.37 17.07
N GLY A 180 -9.46 -7.55 16.35
CA GLY A 180 -8.49 -8.63 16.56
C GLY A 180 -8.61 -9.68 15.49
N ARG A 181 -9.26 -10.80 15.79
CA ARG A 181 -9.41 -11.93 14.86
C ARG A 181 -10.32 -11.67 13.66
N ILE A 182 -11.23 -10.70 13.76
CA ILE A 182 -12.29 -10.47 12.77
C ILE A 182 -12.10 -9.17 11.98
N ALA A 183 -11.42 -8.21 12.54
CA ALA A 183 -11.12 -6.94 11.89
C ALA A 183 -10.00 -6.20 12.63
N PRO A 184 -9.18 -5.39 11.98
CA PRO A 184 -8.36 -4.37 12.61
C PRO A 184 -9.23 -3.16 12.99
N CYS A 185 -8.62 -2.18 13.62
CA CYS A 185 -9.28 -0.91 13.95
C CYS A 185 -8.91 0.18 12.95
N ASN A 186 -9.79 1.15 12.78
CA ASN A 186 -9.50 2.36 12.02
C ASN A 186 -8.19 3.01 12.50
N PRO A 187 -7.49 3.78 11.64
CA PRO A 187 -6.31 4.56 12.03
C PRO A 187 -6.56 5.39 13.29
N GLY A 188 -5.53 5.55 14.12
CA GLY A 188 -5.64 6.23 15.40
C GLY A 188 -6.31 5.43 16.54
N LEU A 189 -6.80 4.22 16.24
CA LEU A 189 -7.35 3.30 17.25
C LEU A 189 -6.42 2.09 17.46
N ALA A 190 -6.48 1.50 18.65
CA ALA A 190 -5.81 0.25 18.99
C ALA A 190 -6.85 -0.81 19.39
N CYS A 191 -6.59 -2.05 19.01
CA CYS A 191 -7.41 -3.19 19.44
C CYS A 191 -7.01 -3.60 20.86
N ILE A 192 -7.88 -3.41 21.82
CA ILE A 192 -7.61 -3.63 23.24
C ILE A 192 -8.34 -4.88 23.73
N GLY A 193 -7.64 -5.70 24.49
CA GLY A 193 -8.19 -6.92 25.09
C GLY A 193 -8.27 -8.12 24.15
N ALA A 194 -7.80 -7.99 22.89
CA ALA A 194 -7.77 -9.13 21.97
C ALA A 194 -6.71 -10.15 22.38
N THR A 195 -7.04 -11.42 22.19
CA THR A 195 -6.12 -12.56 22.33
C THR A 195 -6.25 -13.47 21.09
N ALA A 196 -5.50 -14.56 21.03
CA ALA A 196 -5.64 -15.53 19.96
C ALA A 196 -7.06 -16.14 19.85
N THR A 197 -7.86 -16.08 20.91
CA THR A 197 -9.18 -16.72 21.00
C THR A 197 -10.32 -15.77 21.32
N VAL A 198 -10.02 -14.53 21.74
CA VAL A 198 -11.02 -13.54 22.18
C VAL A 198 -10.82 -12.27 21.36
N ASN A 199 -11.92 -11.72 20.85
CA ASN A 199 -11.91 -10.41 20.23
C ASN A 199 -11.80 -9.31 21.29
N GLY A 200 -11.11 -8.23 20.95
CA GLY A 200 -11.03 -7.00 21.71
C GLY A 200 -12.04 -5.96 21.24
N ALA A 201 -11.80 -4.71 21.66
CA ALA A 201 -12.55 -3.55 21.20
C ALA A 201 -11.59 -2.46 20.69
N CYS A 202 -11.99 -1.75 19.63
CA CYS A 202 -11.26 -0.62 19.10
C CYS A 202 -11.38 0.58 20.05
N MET A 203 -10.27 1.06 20.57
CA MET A 203 -10.19 2.20 21.50
C MET A 203 -9.17 3.22 21.01
N ALA A 204 -9.33 4.48 21.39
CA ALA A 204 -8.36 5.52 21.06
C ALA A 204 -6.95 5.11 21.52
N ALA A 205 -5.98 5.23 20.61
CA ALA A 205 -4.59 4.90 20.88
C ALA A 205 -3.84 6.11 21.48
N ALA A 206 -2.83 5.82 22.30
CA ALA A 206 -1.88 6.83 22.74
C ALA A 206 -0.95 7.21 21.56
N VAL A 207 -0.81 8.51 21.30
CA VAL A 207 -0.13 9.06 20.10
C VAL A 207 1.27 9.59 20.38
N SER A 208 1.79 9.44 21.61
CA SER A 208 3.09 9.97 21.99
C SER A 208 3.96 8.89 22.64
N ALA A 209 5.24 8.91 22.33
CA ALA A 209 6.23 8.13 23.08
C ALA A 209 6.25 8.57 24.56
N GLY A 210 6.43 7.61 25.47
CA GLY A 210 6.35 7.81 26.91
C GLY A 210 4.94 7.84 27.50
N ALA A 211 3.88 7.92 26.66
CA ALA A 211 2.52 7.81 27.17
C ALA A 211 2.26 6.42 27.77
N ALA A 212 1.47 6.36 28.84
CA ALA A 212 1.08 5.11 29.47
C ALA A 212 0.28 4.24 28.46
N CYS A 213 0.53 2.93 28.47
CA CYS A 213 -0.19 1.98 27.65
C CYS A 213 -0.44 0.63 28.34
N ASP A 214 -1.53 -0.01 27.94
CA ASP A 214 -1.85 -1.39 28.33
C ASP A 214 -2.65 -2.05 27.20
N ASN A 215 -2.12 -3.10 26.61
CA ASN A 215 -2.79 -3.79 25.51
C ASN A 215 -4.01 -4.64 25.95
N LYS A 216 -4.25 -4.80 27.27
CA LYS A 216 -5.38 -5.57 27.80
C LYS A 216 -6.56 -4.67 28.18
N ILE A 217 -6.28 -3.53 28.80
CA ILE A 217 -7.32 -2.62 29.32
C ILE A 217 -7.28 -1.23 28.70
N GLY A 218 -6.22 -0.93 27.93
CA GLY A 218 -6.02 0.34 27.22
C GLY A 218 -5.45 1.50 28.06
N PRO A 219 -5.03 2.55 27.38
CA PRO A 219 -4.93 2.68 25.94
C PRO A 219 -3.81 1.83 25.35
N GLY A 220 -3.94 1.42 24.10
CA GLY A 220 -2.81 0.92 23.31
C GLY A 220 -2.03 2.06 22.65
N CYS A 221 -0.95 1.74 21.94
CA CYS A 221 -0.16 2.73 21.22
C CYS A 221 -0.55 2.80 19.73
N ALA A 222 -0.48 3.98 19.12
CA ALA A 222 -0.74 4.21 17.71
C ALA A 222 0.36 3.58 16.83
N ARG A 223 0.10 2.40 16.31
CA ARG A 223 1.06 1.65 15.47
C ARG A 223 1.30 2.32 14.12
N ASP A 224 0.31 2.96 13.58
CA ASP A 224 0.38 3.80 12.39
C ASP A 224 1.39 4.95 12.53
N LEU A 225 1.58 5.47 13.74
CA LEU A 225 2.61 6.46 14.07
C LEU A 225 3.98 5.84 14.45
N GLY A 226 4.17 4.54 14.27
CA GLY A 226 5.41 3.84 14.62
C GLY A 226 5.60 3.69 16.14
N LEU A 227 4.51 3.61 16.91
CA LEU A 227 4.55 3.39 18.35
C LEU A 227 4.17 1.96 18.72
N PHE A 228 4.82 1.42 19.75
CA PHE A 228 4.57 0.10 20.29
C PHE A 228 4.45 0.16 21.80
N CYS A 229 3.50 -0.58 22.38
CA CYS A 229 3.38 -0.65 23.84
C CYS A 229 4.42 -1.61 24.42
N ASN A 230 5.44 -1.06 25.05
CA ASN A 230 6.41 -1.83 25.81
C ASN A 230 5.74 -2.28 27.12
N THR A 231 5.45 -3.56 27.22
CA THR A 231 4.70 -4.13 28.35
C THR A 231 5.52 -4.18 29.65
N MET A 232 6.85 -4.02 29.58
CA MET A 232 7.71 -4.00 30.79
C MET A 232 7.70 -2.62 31.44
N SER A 233 7.75 -1.54 30.65
CA SER A 233 7.67 -0.17 31.16
C SER A 233 6.23 0.37 31.24
N ALA A 234 5.27 -0.33 30.66
CA ALA A 234 3.88 0.10 30.46
C ALA A 234 3.78 1.48 29.78
N THR A 235 4.67 1.75 28.82
CA THR A 235 4.71 3.00 28.05
C THR A 235 4.88 2.75 26.57
N CYS A 236 4.35 3.67 25.77
CA CYS A 236 4.56 3.66 24.32
C CYS A 236 6.03 3.99 24.00
N THR A 237 6.68 3.12 23.25
CA THR A 237 8.04 3.33 22.72
C THR A 237 8.01 3.41 21.22
N THR A 238 8.96 4.13 20.63
CA THR A 238 9.13 4.19 19.17
C THR A 238 9.64 2.85 18.66
N VAL A 239 9.01 2.34 17.59
CA VAL A 239 9.48 1.15 16.87
C VAL A 239 10.89 1.42 16.31
N GLN A 240 11.81 0.52 16.57
CA GLN A 240 13.15 0.54 16.00
C GLN A 240 13.13 -0.22 14.67
N TYR A 241 13.95 0.21 13.71
CA TYR A 241 14.06 -0.44 12.41
C TYR A 241 15.45 -1.02 12.22
N ALA A 242 15.51 -2.32 11.96
CA ALA A 242 16.75 -3.07 11.77
C ALA A 242 17.01 -3.36 10.29
N ALA A 243 18.28 -3.41 9.93
CA ALA A 243 18.74 -3.75 8.57
C ALA A 243 18.59 -5.26 8.29
N ASP A 244 18.82 -5.64 7.04
CA ASP A 244 18.85 -7.04 6.60
C ASP A 244 19.78 -7.91 7.45
N GLY A 245 19.33 -9.12 7.76
CA GLY A 245 20.06 -10.09 8.59
C GLY A 245 20.04 -9.80 10.08
N ALA A 246 19.60 -8.63 10.53
CA ALA A 246 19.55 -8.28 11.95
C ALA A 246 18.34 -8.92 12.66
N ALA A 247 18.44 -9.05 13.98
CA ALA A 247 17.34 -9.58 14.79
C ALA A 247 16.16 -8.62 14.84
N CYS A 248 14.94 -9.18 14.81
CA CYS A 248 13.69 -8.44 14.84
C CYS A 248 12.63 -9.12 15.72
N GLY A 249 11.63 -8.37 16.16
CA GLY A 249 10.60 -8.84 17.09
C GLY A 249 10.64 -8.08 18.41
N VAL A 250 10.05 -8.65 19.47
CA VAL A 250 10.07 -8.05 20.82
C VAL A 250 11.36 -8.43 21.52
N THR A 251 12.13 -7.44 21.95
CA THR A 251 13.40 -7.63 22.68
C THR A 251 13.17 -8.04 24.13
N ALA A 252 14.24 -8.47 24.81
CA ALA A 252 14.19 -8.76 26.25
C ALA A 252 13.87 -7.53 27.12
N SER A 253 14.10 -6.30 26.62
CA SER A 253 13.68 -5.05 27.28
C SER A 253 12.23 -4.67 26.99
N GLY A 254 11.50 -5.45 26.19
CA GLY A 254 10.12 -5.18 25.80
C GLY A 254 9.96 -4.20 24.64
N ASP A 255 11.04 -3.73 24.03
CA ASP A 255 11.00 -2.87 22.86
C ASP A 255 10.70 -3.69 21.61
N PHE A 256 10.11 -3.06 20.58
CA PHE A 256 9.82 -3.70 19.32
C PHE A 256 10.79 -3.24 18.23
N VAL A 257 11.44 -4.22 17.60
CA VAL A 257 12.31 -4.03 16.45
C VAL A 257 11.61 -4.60 15.22
N ASP A 258 11.32 -3.75 14.24
CA ASP A 258 10.80 -4.15 12.93
C ASP A 258 11.90 -4.07 11.88
N CYS A 259 11.64 -4.58 10.68
CA CYS A 259 12.62 -4.56 9.61
C CYS A 259 12.47 -3.30 8.76
N GLN A 260 13.60 -2.68 8.41
CA GLN A 260 13.65 -1.62 7.42
C GLN A 260 13.48 -2.26 6.03
N GLN A 261 12.45 -1.82 5.28
CA GLN A 261 12.17 -2.33 3.93
C GLN A 261 12.21 -3.86 3.86
N GLY A 262 11.29 -4.52 4.59
CA GLY A 262 11.28 -5.98 4.61
C GLY A 262 10.39 -6.57 5.70
N THR A 263 10.57 -7.85 5.95
CA THR A 263 9.74 -8.63 6.86
C THR A 263 10.58 -9.38 7.89
N CYS A 264 10.06 -9.45 9.10
CA CYS A 264 10.65 -10.23 10.18
C CYS A 264 10.21 -11.69 10.07
N TYR A 265 11.11 -12.59 9.73
CA TYR A 265 10.83 -14.02 9.58
C TYR A 265 11.28 -14.80 10.80
N GLY A 266 10.47 -15.76 11.22
CA GLY A 266 10.79 -16.69 12.30
C GLY A 266 10.62 -16.13 13.71
N SER A 267 10.07 -14.92 13.90
CA SER A 267 9.73 -14.42 15.24
C SER A 267 8.48 -15.13 15.77
N VAL A 268 8.49 -15.50 17.06
CA VAL A 268 7.33 -16.12 17.72
C VAL A 268 7.02 -15.37 19.02
N GLY A 269 5.96 -14.57 18.97
CA GLY A 269 5.48 -13.78 20.12
C GLY A 269 6.59 -12.90 20.71
N THR A 270 6.77 -12.99 22.02
CA THR A 270 7.83 -12.28 22.78
C THR A 270 9.01 -13.18 23.16
N THR A 271 9.03 -14.42 22.69
CA THR A 271 9.99 -15.44 23.16
C THR A 271 11.10 -15.75 22.17
N VAL A 272 10.85 -15.55 20.88
CA VAL A 272 11.82 -15.86 19.83
C VAL A 272 11.97 -14.64 18.92
N MET A 273 13.18 -14.12 18.85
CA MET A 273 13.55 -13.10 17.87
C MET A 273 13.64 -13.73 16.48
N GLY A 274 13.07 -13.03 15.50
CA GLY A 274 13.22 -13.37 14.09
C GLY A 274 14.46 -12.73 13.48
N VAL A 275 14.57 -12.85 12.16
CA VAL A 275 15.63 -12.22 11.36
C VAL A 275 14.98 -11.39 10.26
N CYS A 276 15.46 -10.17 10.08
CA CYS A 276 15.03 -9.29 9.02
C CYS A 276 15.49 -9.83 7.67
N LYS A 277 14.56 -9.93 6.72
CA LYS A 277 14.86 -10.12 5.30
C LYS A 277 14.36 -8.89 4.54
N THR A 278 15.30 -8.18 3.94
CA THR A 278 14.97 -7.05 3.06
C THR A 278 14.26 -7.53 1.81
N ASP A 279 13.28 -6.77 1.34
CA ASP A 279 12.55 -7.06 0.12
C ASP A 279 13.50 -7.20 -1.07
N ALA A 280 13.26 -8.20 -1.90
CA ALA A 280 14.04 -8.50 -3.07
C ALA A 280 13.87 -7.42 -4.15
N ALA A 281 14.94 -7.13 -4.89
CA ALA A 281 14.92 -6.22 -6.03
C ALA A 281 14.10 -6.78 -7.20
N ASP A 282 13.75 -5.91 -8.16
CA ASP A 282 13.08 -6.30 -9.38
C ASP A 282 13.86 -7.37 -10.13
N GLY A 283 13.18 -8.43 -10.57
CA GLY A 283 13.78 -9.57 -11.24
C GLY A 283 14.51 -10.56 -10.31
N ALA A 284 14.67 -10.27 -9.03
CA ALA A 284 15.30 -11.18 -8.08
C ALA A 284 14.34 -12.27 -7.59
N ALA A 285 14.90 -13.33 -7.01
CA ALA A 285 14.12 -14.41 -6.42
C ALA A 285 13.34 -13.92 -5.19
N CYS A 286 12.12 -14.41 -5.03
CA CYS A 286 11.22 -14.12 -3.91
C CYS A 286 10.52 -15.40 -3.44
N ASP A 287 9.91 -15.35 -2.26
CA ASP A 287 9.05 -16.44 -1.76
C ASP A 287 7.90 -15.82 -0.95
N THR A 288 6.68 -16.16 -1.31
CA THR A 288 5.46 -15.58 -0.70
C THR A 288 5.23 -16.01 0.75
N VAL A 289 5.91 -17.06 1.22
CA VAL A 289 5.77 -17.61 2.60
C VAL A 289 7.04 -17.40 3.41
N ASN A 290 8.21 -17.73 2.83
CA ASN A 290 9.48 -17.72 3.56
C ASN A 290 10.34 -16.48 3.25
N GLY A 291 9.88 -15.63 2.36
CA GLY A 291 10.57 -14.40 1.92
C GLY A 291 11.94 -14.62 1.27
N PRO A 292 12.53 -13.58 0.72
CA PRO A 292 12.07 -12.19 0.80
C PRO A 292 10.81 -11.92 -0.03
N SER A 293 10.03 -10.93 0.38
CA SER A 293 9.01 -10.29 -0.47
C SER A 293 9.67 -9.44 -1.56
N CYS A 294 8.89 -8.79 -2.41
CA CYS A 294 9.44 -7.90 -3.44
C CYS A 294 9.31 -6.43 -3.04
N THR A 295 10.30 -5.62 -3.39
CA THR A 295 10.23 -4.17 -3.22
C THR A 295 9.07 -3.59 -4.03
N THR A 296 8.10 -2.96 -3.35
CA THR A 296 6.95 -2.29 -4.00
C THR A 296 7.39 -1.32 -5.10
N PRO A 297 6.75 -1.28 -6.31
CA PRO A 297 5.51 -1.97 -6.68
C PRO A 297 5.70 -3.39 -7.23
N ALA A 298 6.92 -3.95 -7.28
CA ALA A 298 7.10 -5.32 -7.73
C ALA A 298 6.37 -6.30 -6.81
N ARG A 299 5.92 -7.39 -7.40
CA ARG A 299 5.20 -8.45 -6.72
C ARG A 299 5.85 -9.80 -6.97
N CYS A 300 5.80 -10.69 -6.00
CA CYS A 300 6.32 -12.03 -6.16
C CYS A 300 5.36 -12.85 -7.01
N VAL A 301 5.82 -13.30 -8.18
CA VAL A 301 5.05 -14.20 -9.05
C VAL A 301 5.63 -15.60 -8.90
N PRO A 302 4.98 -16.46 -8.09
CA PRO A 302 5.46 -17.81 -7.85
C PRO A 302 5.29 -18.69 -9.10
N ALA A 303 6.16 -19.66 -9.26
CA ALA A 303 5.95 -20.73 -10.23
C ALA A 303 4.75 -21.58 -9.79
N SER A 304 4.02 -22.15 -10.76
CA SER A 304 2.83 -22.97 -10.48
C SER A 304 3.10 -24.06 -9.43
N GLY A 305 2.29 -24.06 -8.37
CA GLY A 305 2.37 -25.03 -7.27
C GLY A 305 3.51 -24.81 -6.28
N THR A 306 4.17 -23.65 -6.31
CA THR A 306 5.24 -23.28 -5.37
C THR A 306 4.95 -21.94 -4.71
N THR A 307 5.72 -21.61 -3.65
CA THR A 307 5.72 -20.28 -3.02
C THR A 307 6.89 -19.41 -3.51
N ALA A 308 7.90 -20.07 -4.11
CA ALA A 308 9.08 -19.42 -4.66
C ALA A 308 8.80 -18.89 -6.07
N GLY A 309 9.27 -17.70 -6.36
CA GLY A 309 9.04 -17.01 -7.61
C GLY A 309 10.10 -15.96 -7.93
N THR A 310 9.72 -15.03 -8.77
CA THR A 310 10.56 -13.89 -9.18
C THR A 310 9.80 -12.59 -8.96
N CYS A 311 10.49 -11.56 -8.52
CA CYS A 311 9.93 -10.23 -8.36
C CYS A 311 9.61 -9.62 -9.73
N TYR A 312 8.35 -9.57 -10.07
CA TYR A 312 7.82 -8.99 -11.29
C TYR A 312 7.49 -7.51 -11.07
N LEU A 313 8.09 -6.65 -11.87
CA LEU A 313 7.75 -5.24 -11.91
C LEU A 313 6.67 -5.03 -12.99
N PRO A 314 5.47 -4.52 -12.65
CA PRO A 314 4.46 -4.16 -13.64
C PRO A 314 5.01 -3.16 -14.67
N GLY A 315 4.57 -3.25 -15.92
CA GLY A 315 5.07 -2.45 -17.04
C GLY A 315 6.26 -3.06 -17.80
N THR A 316 6.91 -4.10 -17.27
CA THR A 316 8.05 -4.76 -17.94
C THR A 316 7.64 -5.81 -18.98
N VAL A 317 6.42 -6.27 -18.92
CA VAL A 317 5.80 -7.18 -19.91
C VAL A 317 4.43 -6.62 -20.27
N SER A 318 4.08 -6.66 -21.53
CA SER A 318 2.74 -6.18 -21.93
C SER A 318 1.67 -7.24 -21.57
N CYS A 319 0.69 -6.85 -20.81
CA CYS A 319 -0.57 -7.54 -20.67
C CYS A 319 -1.54 -7.05 -21.74
#